data_5f3b1707c937c114311ddbfa0c89dfef
#
_entry.id   5f3b1707c937c114311ddbfa0c89dfef
#
_cell.length_a   1.000
_cell.length_b   1.000
_cell.length_c   1.000
_cell.angle_alpha   90.00
_cell.angle_beta   90.00
_cell.angle_gamma   90.00
#
_symmetry.space_group_name_H-M   'P 1'
#
loop_
_entity.id
_entity.type
_entity.pdbx_description
1 polymer ?
#
loop_
_entity_poly.entity_id
_entity_poly.type
_entity_poly.pdbx_seq_one_letter_code
_entity_poly.pdbx_strand_id
1 'polypeptide(L)'
;MSVSPMKKNSGIVFNIQRYSIHDGPGIRTNVFLKGCPLECRWCSNPESQLSKPELAYNDNKCIGTQDCSWCKKACQYGAIQDSDTGKVRIDRDACQQCFACVEVCPSKALHTFGKVMTVNEVLKTVEADNIFYARSGGGLTLSGGEPLSQGDFAFELIKEAKKRRIDATVETCGYVDWSQLERIAPYLKTILYDIKSMDDAKHKEYTGVSNKVILENFVKLRNQFPHLHILVRTPVVP
;
A
#
# COMPACT_ATOMS: atom_id res chain seq x y z
N MET A 1 -5.49 7.00 -23.16
CA MET A 1 -6.06 5.64 -23.07
C MET A 1 -6.85 5.57 -21.77
N SER A 2 -8.14 5.28 -21.83
CA SER A 2 -8.97 5.10 -20.64
C SER A 2 -8.34 3.99 -19.79
N VAL A 3 -8.17 4.23 -18.50
CA VAL A 3 -7.84 3.16 -17.54
C VAL A 3 -8.90 2.09 -17.72
N SER A 4 -8.54 0.94 -18.25
CA SER A 4 -9.46 -0.19 -18.37
C SER A 4 -10.12 -0.42 -17.02
N PRO A 5 -11.44 -0.70 -16.96
CA PRO A 5 -12.11 -0.96 -15.70
C PRO A 5 -11.34 -2.05 -14.94
N MET A 6 -11.07 -1.82 -13.65
CA MET A 6 -10.35 -2.78 -12.83
C MET A 6 -11.02 -4.14 -12.96
N LYS A 7 -10.25 -5.16 -13.29
CA LYS A 7 -10.76 -6.53 -13.37
C LYS A 7 -11.36 -6.91 -12.01
N LYS A 8 -12.48 -7.62 -12.03
CA LYS A 8 -13.05 -8.21 -10.81
C LYS A 8 -11.94 -8.98 -10.08
N ASN A 9 -11.77 -8.73 -8.77
CA ASN A 9 -10.71 -9.32 -7.94
C ASN A 9 -9.28 -8.80 -8.27
N SER A 10 -9.13 -7.53 -8.60
CA SER A 10 -7.83 -6.85 -8.72
C SER A 10 -7.76 -5.61 -7.84
N GLY A 11 -6.56 -5.24 -7.47
CA GLY A 11 -6.27 -4.03 -6.67
C GLY A 11 -4.93 -3.42 -7.04
N ILE A 12 -4.63 -2.29 -6.45
CA ILE A 12 -3.38 -1.55 -6.71
C ILE A 12 -2.39 -1.86 -5.59
N VAL A 13 -1.36 -2.61 -5.94
CA VAL A 13 -0.23 -2.98 -5.08
C VAL A 13 0.96 -2.11 -5.45
N PHE A 14 1.59 -1.44 -4.48
CA PHE A 14 2.78 -0.65 -4.79
C PHE A 14 4.09 -1.34 -4.40
N ASN A 15 4.04 -2.28 -3.45
CA ASN A 15 5.21 -3.07 -3.08
C ASN A 15 4.81 -4.45 -2.55
N ILE A 16 5.70 -5.43 -2.68
CA ILE A 16 5.63 -6.73 -2.00
C ILE A 16 7.00 -6.98 -1.39
N GLN A 17 7.06 -6.95 -0.05
CA GLN A 17 8.28 -7.20 0.70
C GLN A 17 8.25 -8.59 1.31
N ARG A 18 9.21 -9.42 0.91
CA ARG A 18 9.36 -10.78 1.42
C ARG A 18 10.26 -10.79 2.67
N TYR A 19 10.10 -11.81 3.49
CA TYR A 19 10.93 -12.08 4.67
C TYR A 19 10.84 -11.01 5.77
N SER A 20 9.71 -10.32 5.91
CA SER A 20 9.50 -9.40 7.02
C SER A 20 9.33 -10.14 8.34
N ILE A 21 9.95 -9.62 9.41
CA ILE A 21 9.89 -10.17 10.78
C ILE A 21 9.23 -9.20 11.78
N HIS A 22 8.77 -8.04 11.32
CA HIS A 22 8.20 -6.99 12.17
C HIS A 22 6.71 -6.71 11.89
N ASP A 23 6.13 -7.39 10.89
CA ASP A 23 4.77 -7.13 10.40
C ASP A 23 3.78 -8.22 10.81
N GLY A 24 3.92 -8.73 12.02
CA GLY A 24 3.09 -9.76 12.61
C GLY A 24 3.88 -11.00 13.05
N PRO A 25 3.19 -12.05 13.54
CA PRO A 25 3.85 -13.27 14.01
C PRO A 25 4.58 -14.01 12.88
N GLY A 26 5.80 -14.47 13.17
CA GLY A 26 6.62 -15.28 12.25
C GLY A 26 7.20 -14.48 11.08
N ILE A 27 7.73 -15.20 10.07
CA ILE A 27 8.25 -14.61 8.84
C ILE A 27 7.07 -14.34 7.88
N ARG A 28 6.98 -13.13 7.37
CA ARG A 28 5.82 -12.70 6.57
C ARG A 28 6.22 -12.15 5.20
N THR A 29 5.32 -12.32 4.25
CA THR A 29 5.36 -11.54 3.02
C THR A 29 4.34 -10.41 3.16
N ASN A 30 4.87 -9.18 3.17
CA ASN A 30 4.08 -7.97 3.34
C ASN A 30 3.66 -7.43 1.97
N VAL A 31 2.36 -7.28 1.75
CA VAL A 31 1.77 -6.74 0.51
C VAL A 31 1.22 -5.37 0.81
N PHE A 32 1.82 -4.36 0.19
CA PHE A 32 1.50 -2.95 0.41
C PHE A 32 0.50 -2.45 -0.63
N LEU A 33 -0.70 -2.10 -0.18
CA LEU A 33 -1.79 -1.59 -1.01
C LEU A 33 -1.79 -0.06 -1.05
N LYS A 34 -2.20 0.53 -2.17
CA LYS A 34 -2.39 1.98 -2.30
C LYS A 34 -3.76 2.41 -1.81
N GLY A 35 -3.82 3.66 -1.38
CA GLY A 35 -4.98 4.33 -0.81
C GLY A 35 -4.89 4.40 0.71
N CYS A 36 -4.91 5.61 1.26
CA CYS A 36 -4.99 5.85 2.69
C CYS A 36 -5.89 7.05 2.95
N PRO A 37 -6.86 6.96 3.87
CA PRO A 37 -7.68 8.10 4.24
C PRO A 37 -6.97 9.07 5.20
N LEU A 38 -5.79 8.70 5.72
CA LEU A 38 -4.97 9.50 6.60
C LEU A 38 -3.83 10.16 5.84
N GLU A 39 -3.48 11.39 6.27
CA GLU A 39 -2.35 12.19 5.76
C GLU A 39 -1.31 12.41 6.86
N CYS A 40 -0.85 11.33 7.50
CA CYS A 40 0.09 11.39 8.61
C CYS A 40 1.35 12.18 8.24
N ARG A 41 1.72 13.21 9.01
CA ARG A 41 2.93 14.03 8.76
C ARG A 41 4.23 13.23 8.80
N TRP A 42 4.25 12.11 9.51
CA TRP A 42 5.39 11.18 9.60
C TRP A 42 5.22 9.92 8.75
N CYS A 43 4.39 9.94 7.71
CA CYS A 43 4.11 8.75 6.91
C CYS A 43 5.40 8.16 6.34
N SER A 44 5.67 6.89 6.63
CA SER A 44 6.83 6.17 6.08
C SER A 44 6.63 5.69 4.64
N ASN A 45 5.37 5.67 4.18
CA ASN A 45 5.00 5.24 2.82
C ASN A 45 4.10 6.30 2.14
N PRO A 46 4.57 7.55 1.94
CA PRO A 46 3.72 8.61 1.37
C PRO A 46 3.22 8.28 -0.03
N GLU A 47 3.95 7.45 -0.79
CA GLU A 47 3.55 6.92 -2.09
C GLU A 47 2.33 5.98 -2.03
N SER A 48 1.90 5.59 -0.83
CA SER A 48 0.69 4.78 -0.65
C SER A 48 -0.59 5.61 -0.48
N GLN A 49 -0.51 6.92 -0.26
CA GLN A 49 -1.66 7.76 0.10
C GLN A 49 -2.71 7.81 -1.00
N LEU A 50 -2.31 8.09 -2.24
CA LEU A 50 -3.26 8.12 -3.36
C LEU A 50 -3.69 6.71 -3.77
N SER A 51 -4.98 6.55 -4.07
CA SER A 51 -5.59 5.28 -4.48
C SER A 51 -5.38 4.93 -5.96
N LYS A 52 -4.46 5.60 -6.66
CA LYS A 52 -4.14 5.40 -8.07
C LYS A 52 -2.64 5.23 -8.27
N PRO A 53 -2.20 4.60 -9.37
CA PRO A 53 -0.79 4.58 -9.74
C PRO A 53 -0.23 5.99 -9.91
N GLU A 54 1.03 6.20 -9.57
CA GLU A 54 1.70 7.50 -9.63
C GLU A 54 3.05 7.40 -10.32
N LEU A 55 3.36 8.40 -11.16
CA LEU A 55 4.67 8.53 -11.77
C LEU A 55 5.69 9.00 -10.74
N ALA A 56 6.74 8.20 -10.55
CA ALA A 56 7.89 8.52 -9.72
C ALA A 56 9.14 8.77 -10.57
N TYR A 57 10.02 9.61 -10.06
CA TYR A 57 11.27 9.95 -10.70
C TYR A 57 12.42 9.95 -9.69
N ASN A 58 13.46 9.19 -10.01
CA ASN A 58 14.71 9.18 -9.28
C ASN A 58 15.80 9.83 -10.15
N ASP A 59 16.15 11.05 -9.83
CA ASP A 59 17.13 11.84 -10.58
C ASP A 59 18.54 11.25 -10.57
N ASN A 60 18.91 10.53 -9.51
CA ASN A 60 20.20 9.84 -9.40
C ASN A 60 20.37 8.72 -10.45
N LYS A 61 19.26 8.15 -10.94
CA LYS A 61 19.27 7.15 -12.01
C LYS A 61 19.18 7.75 -13.40
N CYS A 62 18.85 9.05 -13.53
CA CYS A 62 18.74 9.69 -14.83
C CYS A 62 20.12 9.93 -15.43
N ILE A 63 20.33 9.43 -16.65
CA ILE A 63 21.62 9.54 -17.36
C ILE A 63 21.83 10.91 -18.03
N GLY A 64 20.86 11.81 -17.89
CA GLY A 64 20.95 13.19 -18.40
C GLY A 64 20.31 13.40 -19.76
N THR A 65 19.97 14.68 -20.04
CA THR A 65 19.27 15.07 -21.27
C THR A 65 20.20 15.22 -22.48
N GLN A 66 21.49 15.29 -22.27
CA GLN A 66 22.50 15.27 -23.33
C GLN A 66 22.59 13.88 -23.99
N ASP A 67 22.54 12.82 -23.18
CA ASP A 67 22.71 11.44 -23.63
C ASP A 67 21.37 10.70 -23.87
N CYS A 68 20.27 11.24 -23.34
CA CYS A 68 18.95 10.60 -23.41
C CYS A 68 17.81 11.60 -23.46
N SER A 69 16.92 11.41 -24.45
CA SER A 69 15.70 12.24 -24.61
C SER A 69 14.42 11.41 -24.79
N TRP A 70 14.46 10.10 -24.53
CA TRP A 70 13.38 9.17 -24.87
C TRP A 70 12.09 9.48 -24.13
N CYS A 71 12.16 9.76 -22.84
CA CYS A 71 10.98 10.12 -22.05
C CYS A 71 10.31 11.42 -22.52
N LYS A 72 11.09 12.41 -22.95
CA LYS A 72 10.55 13.66 -23.53
C LYS A 72 9.81 13.38 -24.84
N LYS A 73 10.41 12.57 -25.74
CA LYS A 73 9.80 12.18 -27.02
C LYS A 73 8.52 11.36 -26.83
N ALA A 74 8.45 10.52 -25.80
CA ALA A 74 7.28 9.70 -25.49
C ALA A 74 6.16 10.48 -24.81
N CYS A 75 6.45 11.67 -24.25
CA CYS A 75 5.46 12.45 -23.52
C CYS A 75 4.64 13.33 -24.45
N GLN A 76 3.46 12.86 -24.88
CA GLN A 76 2.54 13.61 -25.74
C GLN A 76 1.93 14.86 -25.07
N TYR A 77 2.08 15.01 -23.74
CA TYR A 77 1.53 16.12 -22.96
C TYR A 77 2.59 17.20 -22.64
N GLY A 78 3.83 17.05 -23.11
CA GLY A 78 4.92 18.00 -22.83
C GLY A 78 5.32 18.11 -21.35
N ALA A 79 4.87 17.17 -20.51
CA ALA A 79 5.08 17.21 -19.07
C ALA A 79 6.52 16.88 -18.66
N ILE A 80 7.35 16.31 -19.53
CA ILE A 80 8.77 16.04 -19.28
C ILE A 80 9.60 17.14 -19.91
N GLN A 81 10.25 17.93 -19.07
CA GLN A 81 11.00 19.13 -19.46
C GLN A 81 12.47 18.99 -19.02
N ASP A 82 13.35 19.79 -19.62
CA ASP A 82 14.75 19.89 -19.17
C ASP A 82 14.81 20.67 -17.85
N SER A 83 15.77 20.30 -17.01
CA SER A 83 16.11 21.06 -15.81
C SER A 83 17.52 21.64 -15.91
N ASP A 84 17.82 22.62 -15.08
CA ASP A 84 19.13 23.29 -15.01
C ASP A 84 20.26 22.34 -14.56
N THR A 85 19.90 21.16 -14.03
CA THR A 85 20.85 20.12 -13.60
C THR A 85 21.29 19.19 -14.74
N GLY A 86 20.87 19.44 -16.00
CA GLY A 86 21.13 18.56 -17.13
C GLY A 86 20.32 17.26 -17.11
N LYS A 87 19.31 17.17 -16.24
CA LYS A 87 18.37 16.04 -16.14
C LYS A 87 16.96 16.50 -16.53
N VAL A 88 15.97 15.60 -16.42
CA VAL A 88 14.59 15.99 -16.66
C VAL A 88 13.93 16.47 -15.36
N ARG A 89 12.90 17.30 -15.51
CA ARG A 89 11.91 17.60 -14.49
C ARG A 89 10.53 17.21 -14.98
N ILE A 90 9.63 16.90 -14.07
CA ILE A 90 8.24 16.55 -14.38
C ILE A 90 7.35 17.70 -13.98
N ASP A 91 6.67 18.30 -14.96
CA ASP A 91 5.55 19.19 -14.71
C ASP A 91 4.34 18.33 -14.26
N ARG A 92 4.03 18.41 -12.97
CA ARG A 92 2.96 17.59 -12.36
C ARG A 92 1.57 18.02 -12.78
N ASP A 93 1.39 19.28 -13.13
CA ASP A 93 0.09 19.82 -13.56
C ASP A 93 -0.24 19.40 -14.99
N ALA A 94 0.77 19.38 -15.87
CA ALA A 94 0.63 18.89 -17.24
C ALA A 94 0.59 17.35 -17.34
N CYS A 95 1.09 16.64 -16.32
CA CYS A 95 1.25 15.19 -16.37
C CYS A 95 -0.08 14.45 -16.23
N GLN A 96 -0.50 13.75 -17.29
CA GLN A 96 -1.72 12.92 -17.29
C GLN A 96 -1.48 11.48 -16.79
N GLN A 97 -0.31 11.18 -16.22
CA GLN A 97 0.04 9.85 -15.65
C GLN A 97 -0.25 8.68 -16.62
N CYS A 98 0.03 8.89 -17.91
CA CYS A 98 -0.12 7.83 -18.93
C CYS A 98 1.01 6.79 -18.92
N PHE A 99 2.09 7.04 -18.18
CA PHE A 99 3.26 6.18 -17.96
C PHE A 99 4.08 5.84 -19.23
N ALA A 100 3.79 6.39 -20.38
CA ALA A 100 4.57 6.14 -21.60
C ALA A 100 6.08 6.44 -21.44
N CYS A 101 6.41 7.42 -20.60
CA CYS A 101 7.79 7.76 -20.26
C CYS A 101 8.50 6.69 -19.41
N VAL A 102 7.76 5.90 -18.65
CA VAL A 102 8.29 4.77 -17.85
C VAL A 102 8.70 3.62 -18.76
N GLU A 103 7.87 3.31 -19.76
CA GLU A 103 8.10 2.22 -20.73
C GLU A 103 9.40 2.39 -21.50
N VAL A 104 9.77 3.64 -21.82
CA VAL A 104 10.94 3.94 -22.62
C VAL A 104 12.18 4.33 -21.81
N CYS A 105 12.11 4.40 -20.48
CA CYS A 105 13.23 4.85 -19.65
C CYS A 105 14.28 3.73 -19.46
N PRO A 106 15.46 3.80 -20.12
CA PRO A 106 16.44 2.72 -20.10
C PRO A 106 17.10 2.56 -18.73
N SER A 107 17.28 3.63 -18.00
CA SER A 107 17.89 3.63 -16.66
C SER A 107 16.89 3.36 -15.52
N LYS A 108 15.60 3.23 -15.86
CA LYS A 108 14.50 3.12 -14.88
C LYS A 108 14.50 4.25 -13.84
N ALA A 109 14.97 5.43 -14.25
CA ALA A 109 14.85 6.66 -13.46
C ALA A 109 13.38 7.04 -13.27
N LEU A 110 12.56 6.86 -14.32
CA LEU A 110 11.11 6.97 -14.26
C LEU A 110 10.53 5.59 -13.97
N HIS A 111 9.66 5.51 -12.97
CA HIS A 111 8.96 4.29 -12.59
C HIS A 111 7.56 4.62 -12.04
N THR A 112 6.76 3.61 -11.80
CA THR A 112 5.39 3.79 -11.31
C THR A 112 5.28 3.23 -9.90
N PHE A 113 4.78 4.03 -8.96
CA PHE A 113 4.27 3.52 -7.70
C PHE A 113 2.83 3.05 -7.87
N GLY A 114 2.61 1.76 -7.66
CA GLY A 114 1.32 1.10 -7.81
C GLY A 114 1.16 0.41 -9.17
N LYS A 115 0.85 -0.87 -9.09
CA LYS A 115 0.52 -1.74 -10.23
C LYS A 115 -0.80 -2.44 -9.96
N VAL A 116 -1.67 -2.50 -10.96
CA VAL A 116 -2.87 -3.32 -10.86
C VAL A 116 -2.45 -4.79 -10.88
N MET A 117 -2.80 -5.51 -9.82
CA MET A 117 -2.53 -6.95 -9.67
C MET A 117 -3.82 -7.68 -9.30
N THR A 118 -3.98 -8.87 -9.83
CA THR A 118 -5.03 -9.80 -9.45
C THR A 118 -4.68 -10.53 -8.15
N VAL A 119 -5.68 -11.04 -7.44
CA VAL A 119 -5.49 -11.90 -6.25
C VAL A 119 -4.51 -13.04 -6.53
N ASN A 120 -4.64 -13.70 -7.69
CA ASN A 120 -3.77 -14.81 -8.04
C ASN A 120 -2.31 -14.39 -8.29
N GLU A 121 -2.06 -13.24 -8.91
CA GLU A 121 -0.70 -12.72 -9.12
C GLU A 121 -0.02 -12.39 -7.79
N VAL A 122 -0.75 -11.78 -6.86
CA VAL A 122 -0.23 -11.48 -5.52
C VAL A 122 0.08 -12.78 -4.77
N LEU A 123 -0.89 -13.70 -4.71
CA LEU A 123 -0.73 -14.93 -3.95
C LEU A 123 0.33 -15.86 -4.54
N LYS A 124 0.57 -15.84 -5.85
CA LYS A 124 1.69 -16.57 -6.45
C LYS A 124 3.04 -16.11 -5.87
N THR A 125 3.20 -14.81 -5.61
CA THR A 125 4.41 -14.28 -4.97
C THR A 125 4.47 -14.67 -3.50
N VAL A 126 3.34 -14.60 -2.79
CA VAL A 126 3.23 -14.96 -1.37
C VAL A 126 3.52 -16.45 -1.15
N GLU A 127 2.97 -17.34 -1.98
CA GLU A 127 3.17 -18.79 -1.89
C GLU A 127 4.62 -19.23 -2.05
N ALA A 128 5.45 -18.46 -2.73
CA ALA A 128 6.87 -18.76 -2.88
C ALA A 128 7.61 -18.85 -1.53
N ASP A 129 7.02 -18.29 -0.46
CA ASP A 129 7.59 -18.26 0.88
C ASP A 129 6.96 -19.28 1.85
N ASN A 130 6.11 -20.20 1.37
CA ASN A 130 5.37 -21.15 2.21
C ASN A 130 6.27 -21.96 3.15
N ILE A 131 7.49 -22.32 2.74
CA ILE A 131 8.42 -23.06 3.58
C ILE A 131 8.82 -22.27 4.85
N PHE A 132 8.93 -20.96 4.74
CA PHE A 132 9.24 -20.08 5.87
C PHE A 132 8.02 -19.92 6.78
N TYR A 133 6.82 -19.83 6.22
CA TYR A 133 5.58 -19.74 6.99
C TYR A 133 5.36 -21.00 7.83
N ALA A 134 5.54 -22.17 7.23
CA ALA A 134 5.38 -23.45 7.93
C ALA A 134 6.32 -23.60 9.14
N ARG A 135 7.53 -23.02 9.06
CA ARG A 135 8.53 -23.10 10.13
C ARG A 135 8.38 -22.01 11.19
N SER A 136 7.86 -20.85 10.83
CA SER A 136 7.81 -19.69 11.74
C SER A 136 6.42 -19.36 12.27
N GLY A 137 5.37 -20.00 11.72
CA GLY A 137 3.97 -19.60 11.98
C GLY A 137 3.58 -18.28 11.30
N GLY A 138 4.35 -17.86 10.31
CA GLY A 138 4.12 -16.61 9.55
C GLY A 138 3.08 -16.75 8.45
N GLY A 139 3.13 -15.82 7.46
CA GLY A 139 2.18 -15.80 6.36
C GLY A 139 2.13 -14.49 5.59
N LEU A 140 0.96 -14.14 5.11
CA LEU A 140 0.65 -12.88 4.43
C LEU A 140 0.37 -11.77 5.45
N THR A 141 0.93 -10.58 5.23
CA THR A 141 0.45 -9.34 5.86
C THR A 141 -0.01 -8.35 4.79
N LEU A 142 -1.21 -7.82 4.95
CA LEU A 142 -1.69 -6.71 4.15
C LEU A 142 -1.42 -5.40 4.89
N SER A 143 -0.73 -4.49 4.23
CA SER A 143 -0.30 -3.19 4.75
C SER A 143 -0.29 -2.15 3.62
N GLY A 144 0.49 -1.07 3.77
CA GLY A 144 0.70 -0.05 2.74
C GLY A 144 0.22 1.31 3.17
N GLY A 145 -0.86 1.81 2.54
CA GLY A 145 -1.70 2.87 3.06
C GLY A 145 -2.67 2.31 4.11
N GLU A 146 -3.95 2.31 3.81
CA GLU A 146 -4.96 1.55 4.55
C GLU A 146 -5.46 0.41 3.63
N PRO A 147 -5.11 -0.85 3.91
CA PRO A 147 -5.48 -1.96 3.02
C PRO A 147 -6.98 -2.08 2.80
N LEU A 148 -7.77 -1.74 3.83
CA LEU A 148 -9.22 -1.81 3.76
C LEU A 148 -9.86 -0.68 2.94
N SER A 149 -9.08 0.30 2.48
CA SER A 149 -9.52 1.24 1.43
C SER A 149 -9.77 0.52 0.09
N GLN A 150 -9.15 -0.66 -0.11
CA GLN A 150 -9.42 -1.59 -1.20
C GLN A 150 -10.14 -2.84 -0.67
N GLY A 151 -11.20 -2.66 0.13
CA GLY A 151 -11.80 -3.68 0.99
C GLY A 151 -12.19 -4.98 0.29
N ASP A 152 -12.75 -4.92 -0.91
CA ASP A 152 -13.10 -6.15 -1.65
C ASP A 152 -11.85 -6.93 -2.09
N PHE A 153 -10.82 -6.23 -2.56
CA PHE A 153 -9.56 -6.87 -2.94
C PHE A 153 -8.82 -7.44 -1.74
N ALA A 154 -8.74 -6.68 -0.65
CA ALA A 154 -8.14 -7.13 0.61
C ALA A 154 -8.87 -8.38 1.16
N PHE A 155 -10.21 -8.37 1.16
CA PHE A 155 -11.01 -9.51 1.59
C PHE A 155 -10.75 -10.75 0.74
N GLU A 156 -10.74 -10.64 -0.60
CA GLU A 156 -10.49 -11.80 -1.46
C GLU A 156 -9.06 -12.32 -1.30
N LEU A 157 -8.06 -11.46 -1.07
CA LEU A 157 -6.69 -11.88 -0.75
C LEU A 157 -6.64 -12.70 0.54
N ILE A 158 -7.27 -12.23 1.61
CA ILE A 158 -7.33 -12.92 2.91
C ILE A 158 -8.04 -14.28 2.78
N LYS A 159 -9.19 -14.29 2.11
CA LYS A 159 -10.01 -15.48 1.90
C LYS A 159 -9.28 -16.55 1.09
N GLU A 160 -8.63 -16.15 -0.01
CA GLU A 160 -7.86 -17.07 -0.85
C GLU A 160 -6.56 -17.54 -0.16
N ALA A 161 -5.89 -16.68 0.63
CA ALA A 161 -4.76 -17.08 1.47
C ALA A 161 -5.17 -18.17 2.46
N LYS A 162 -6.31 -18.01 3.15
CA LYS A 162 -6.86 -19.02 4.07
C LYS A 162 -7.14 -20.35 3.39
N LYS A 163 -7.71 -20.35 2.17
CA LYS A 163 -7.93 -21.58 1.39
C LYS A 163 -6.61 -22.29 1.06
N ARG A 164 -5.54 -21.55 0.86
CA ARG A 164 -4.18 -22.06 0.61
C ARG A 164 -3.41 -22.38 1.89
N ARG A 165 -4.09 -22.32 3.07
CA ARG A 165 -3.51 -22.55 4.39
C ARG A 165 -2.37 -21.58 4.75
N ILE A 166 -2.42 -20.36 4.20
CA ILE A 166 -1.53 -19.26 4.53
C ILE A 166 -2.22 -18.40 5.58
N ASP A 167 -1.56 -18.19 6.73
CA ASP A 167 -2.04 -17.26 7.75
C ASP A 167 -2.04 -15.84 7.21
N ALA A 168 -3.10 -15.07 7.53
CA ALA A 168 -3.23 -13.69 7.10
C ALA A 168 -3.29 -12.75 8.32
N THR A 169 -2.60 -11.64 8.22
CA THR A 169 -2.61 -10.51 9.16
C THR A 169 -2.92 -9.23 8.39
N VAL A 170 -3.61 -8.31 9.00
CA VAL A 170 -3.87 -6.98 8.43
C VAL A 170 -3.28 -5.93 9.37
N GLU A 171 -2.56 -4.99 8.80
CA GLU A 171 -2.12 -3.76 9.44
C GLU A 171 -3.08 -2.64 9.04
N THR A 172 -3.80 -2.08 9.99
CA THR A 172 -4.85 -1.08 9.72
C THR A 172 -4.80 0.07 10.71
N CYS A 173 -5.11 1.27 10.24
CA CYS A 173 -5.39 2.40 11.13
C CYS A 173 -6.84 2.38 11.68
N GLY A 174 -7.68 1.49 11.20
CA GLY A 174 -9.08 1.37 11.65
C GLY A 174 -10.02 2.50 11.23
N TYR A 175 -9.57 3.46 10.43
CA TYR A 175 -10.42 4.53 9.89
C TYR A 175 -11.14 4.05 8.63
N VAL A 176 -12.06 3.13 8.81
CA VAL A 176 -12.85 2.47 7.76
C VAL A 176 -14.25 2.19 8.28
N ASP A 177 -15.18 1.89 7.38
CA ASP A 177 -16.51 1.43 7.77
C ASP A 177 -16.40 0.11 8.57
N TRP A 178 -17.16 0.00 9.65
CA TRP A 178 -17.18 -1.18 10.52
C TRP A 178 -17.34 -2.48 9.73
N SER A 179 -18.21 -2.49 8.71
CA SER A 179 -18.48 -3.65 7.88
C SER A 179 -17.24 -4.25 7.22
N GLN A 180 -16.21 -3.43 6.95
CA GLN A 180 -14.95 -3.93 6.39
C GLN A 180 -14.17 -4.74 7.42
N LEU A 181 -14.07 -4.25 8.66
CA LEU A 181 -13.40 -4.96 9.75
C LEU A 181 -14.17 -6.21 10.16
N GLU A 182 -15.48 -6.10 10.33
CA GLU A 182 -16.36 -7.22 10.67
C GLU A 182 -16.25 -8.36 9.66
N ARG A 183 -16.17 -8.03 8.38
CA ARG A 183 -16.07 -9.00 7.27
C ARG A 183 -14.75 -9.78 7.29
N ILE A 184 -13.63 -9.16 7.65
CA ILE A 184 -12.31 -9.80 7.63
C ILE A 184 -11.94 -10.48 8.94
N ALA A 185 -12.41 -9.98 10.09
CA ALA A 185 -12.03 -10.45 11.42
C ALA A 185 -12.14 -11.98 11.61
N PRO A 186 -13.19 -12.69 11.12
CA PRO A 186 -13.30 -14.14 11.24
C PRO A 186 -12.22 -14.95 10.49
N TYR A 187 -11.49 -14.29 9.59
CA TYR A 187 -10.44 -14.93 8.80
C TYR A 187 -9.04 -14.74 9.38
N LEU A 188 -8.90 -13.85 10.35
CA LEU A 188 -7.62 -13.45 10.94
C LEU A 188 -7.41 -14.12 12.30
N LYS A 189 -6.14 -14.42 12.63
CA LYS A 189 -5.71 -14.72 13.99
C LYS A 189 -5.16 -13.49 14.69
N THR A 190 -4.53 -12.62 13.93
CA THR A 190 -3.87 -11.41 14.42
C THR A 190 -4.22 -10.23 13.54
N ILE A 191 -4.39 -9.07 14.15
CA ILE A 191 -4.51 -7.77 13.48
C ILE A 191 -3.53 -6.78 14.14
N LEU A 192 -2.81 -6.03 13.34
CA LEU A 192 -1.97 -4.92 13.79
C LEU A 192 -2.83 -3.66 13.69
N TYR A 193 -3.13 -3.06 14.83
CA TYR A 193 -4.07 -1.94 14.93
C TYR A 193 -3.35 -0.66 15.34
N ASP A 194 -3.29 0.30 14.44
CA ASP A 194 -2.53 1.53 14.62
C ASP A 194 -3.39 2.63 15.25
N ILE A 195 -3.13 2.98 16.50
CA ILE A 195 -3.69 4.17 17.15
C ILE A 195 -2.62 5.27 17.14
N LYS A 196 -2.76 6.23 16.25
CA LYS A 196 -1.72 7.25 16.02
C LYS A 196 -1.64 8.27 17.17
N SER A 197 -2.76 8.61 17.83
CA SER A 197 -2.86 9.41 19.05
C SER A 197 -4.19 9.15 19.73
N MET A 198 -4.20 9.14 21.07
CA MET A 198 -5.45 9.09 21.86
C MET A 198 -6.13 10.47 21.97
N ASP A 199 -5.39 11.55 21.83
CA ASP A 199 -5.90 12.93 21.78
C ASP A 199 -6.49 13.21 20.40
N ASP A 200 -7.80 13.44 20.30
CA ASP A 200 -8.52 13.65 19.04
C ASP A 200 -8.05 14.91 18.30
N ALA A 201 -7.75 16.00 19.04
CA ALA A 201 -7.29 17.24 18.42
C ALA A 201 -5.92 17.05 17.76
N LYS A 202 -4.97 16.44 18.48
CA LYS A 202 -3.64 16.09 17.95
C LYS A 202 -3.75 15.06 16.81
N HIS A 203 -4.61 14.06 16.95
CA HIS A 203 -4.81 13.08 15.89
C HIS A 203 -5.26 13.78 14.61
N LYS A 204 -6.26 14.66 14.70
CA LYS A 204 -6.77 15.41 13.55
C LYS A 204 -5.71 16.35 12.96
N GLU A 205 -4.94 17.04 13.82
CA GLU A 205 -3.87 17.92 13.37
C GLU A 205 -2.79 17.20 12.56
N TYR A 206 -2.40 15.99 13.01
CA TYR A 206 -1.25 15.28 12.44
C TYR A 206 -1.62 14.25 11.37
N THR A 207 -2.87 13.81 11.30
CA THR A 207 -3.30 12.77 10.36
C THR A 207 -4.42 13.20 9.42
N GLY A 208 -4.98 14.39 9.63
CA GLY A 208 -6.10 14.94 8.84
C GLY A 208 -7.48 14.49 9.30
N VAL A 209 -7.60 13.46 10.16
CA VAL A 209 -8.89 12.88 10.56
C VAL A 209 -9.03 12.72 12.09
N SER A 210 -10.28 12.66 12.57
CA SER A 210 -10.58 12.34 13.98
C SER A 210 -10.31 10.88 14.30
N ASN A 211 -9.88 10.58 15.53
CA ASN A 211 -9.68 9.22 16.00
C ASN A 211 -10.95 8.50 16.47
N LYS A 212 -12.12 9.17 16.51
CA LYS A 212 -13.36 8.60 17.07
C LYS A 212 -13.75 7.28 16.43
N VAL A 213 -13.83 7.24 15.10
CA VAL A 213 -14.16 6.01 14.35
C VAL A 213 -13.12 4.91 14.61
N ILE A 214 -11.85 5.28 14.72
CA ILE A 214 -10.75 4.35 15.00
C ILE A 214 -10.96 3.68 16.36
N LEU A 215 -11.22 4.47 17.39
CA LEU A 215 -11.43 3.96 18.76
C LEU A 215 -12.73 3.18 18.89
N GLU A 216 -13.81 3.61 18.24
CA GLU A 216 -15.08 2.87 18.20
C GLU A 216 -14.91 1.51 17.53
N ASN A 217 -14.22 1.46 16.40
CA ASN A 217 -13.93 0.22 15.67
C ASN A 217 -13.03 -0.72 16.48
N PHE A 218 -12.04 -0.17 17.20
CA PHE A 218 -11.22 -0.96 18.12
C PHE A 218 -12.04 -1.64 19.22
N VAL A 219 -12.93 -0.90 19.87
CA VAL A 219 -13.81 -1.43 20.94
C VAL A 219 -14.75 -2.51 20.36
N LYS A 220 -15.32 -2.28 19.19
CA LYS A 220 -16.17 -3.28 18.52
C LYS A 220 -15.40 -4.56 18.19
N LEU A 221 -14.19 -4.45 17.63
CA LEU A 221 -13.33 -5.61 17.35
C LEU A 221 -13.06 -6.42 18.62
N ARG A 222 -12.67 -5.76 19.72
CA ARG A 222 -12.38 -6.41 20.99
C ARG A 222 -13.57 -7.14 21.57
N ASN A 223 -14.77 -6.57 21.47
CA ASN A 223 -15.99 -7.11 22.04
C ASN A 223 -16.59 -8.24 21.19
N GLN A 224 -16.60 -8.09 19.85
CA GLN A 224 -17.26 -9.05 18.97
C GLN A 224 -16.34 -10.21 18.56
N PHE A 225 -15.01 -9.99 18.58
CA PHE A 225 -14.03 -11.01 18.20
C PHE A 225 -13.00 -11.24 19.32
N PRO A 226 -13.40 -11.78 20.48
CA PRO A 226 -12.53 -11.92 21.65
C PRO A 226 -11.33 -12.83 21.41
N HIS A 227 -11.37 -13.71 20.41
CA HIS A 227 -10.28 -14.61 20.04
C HIS A 227 -9.28 -13.98 19.06
N LEU A 228 -9.61 -12.82 18.47
CA LEU A 228 -8.69 -12.09 17.60
C LEU A 228 -7.59 -11.45 18.42
N HIS A 229 -6.34 -11.79 18.12
CA HIS A 229 -5.18 -11.15 18.75
C HIS A 229 -4.95 -9.78 18.17
N ILE A 230 -5.24 -8.74 18.93
CA ILE A 230 -5.07 -7.34 18.50
C ILE A 230 -3.75 -6.80 19.07
N LEU A 231 -2.78 -6.56 18.18
CA LEU A 231 -1.53 -5.89 18.53
C LEU A 231 -1.68 -4.39 18.24
N VAL A 232 -1.83 -3.61 19.30
CA VAL A 232 -1.93 -2.15 19.18
C VAL A 232 -0.54 -1.57 18.99
N ARG A 233 -0.41 -0.66 18.00
CA ARG A 233 0.83 0.06 17.73
C ARG A 233 0.57 1.56 17.77
N THR A 234 1.51 2.31 18.33
CA THR A 234 1.47 3.77 18.42
C THR A 234 2.83 4.32 18.03
N PRO A 235 2.92 5.24 17.07
CA PRO A 235 4.18 5.88 16.74
C PRO A 235 4.64 6.76 17.92
N VAL A 236 5.93 6.69 18.23
CA VAL A 236 6.58 7.61 19.16
C VAL A 236 7.28 8.68 18.33
N VAL A 237 6.70 9.88 18.29
CA VAL A 237 7.26 11.03 17.57
C VAL A 237 7.74 12.03 18.61
N PRO A 238 9.02 12.47 18.54
CA PRO A 238 9.58 13.45 19.48
C PRO A 238 8.90 14.81 19.39
#